data_8bf81d39a8623230672e97b69b29847b
#
_entry.id   8bf81d39a8623230672e97b69b29847b
#
_cell.length_a   1.000
_cell.length_b   1.000
_cell.length_c   1.000
_cell.angle_alpha   90.00
_cell.angle_beta   90.00
_cell.angle_gamma   90.00
#
_symmetry.space_group_name_H-M   'P 1'
#
loop_
_entity.id
_entity.type
_entity.pdbx_description
1 polymer ?
#
loop_
_entity_poly.entity_id
_entity_poly.type
_entity_poly.pdbx_seq_one_letter_code
_entity_poly.pdbx_strand_id
1 'polypeptide(L)'
;MVRSTLVFATTGLLLAVGVGAAPLSPVELFPAGAVPGEVPGAIGPEYWNNRTTGNKYELTILKNVSAPTVTPYLAAGCAANCTAVVIAPGGAYMQLAMNMEGSDVAARFNEMGVSAFVLKYRVPQRPAQPGVPGRETFGWAPLQDAQRALGVLRARAAEWNLDPARIGFAGFSAGGHLAAHIATSWGARTYPRVDAADDLPCRPDFALPIYPWKLLLGDDAGATQLAPEVSNVSAATPPVMIAQNEDDPCAHVEGSLQFYYQLKRSAGRKPASALHIFPTGGHGFGLCQSSTVYHQCCDWPLNAQRFLQALGFAPRLPTSPCTGVYQADGSMSCH
;
A
#
# COMPACT_ATOMS: atom_id res chain seq x y z
N MET A 1 38.62 -3.04 -58.43
CA MET A 1 37.88 -2.22 -57.39
C MET A 1 36.74 -3.03 -56.84
N VAL A 2 36.93 -3.62 -55.67
CA VAL A 2 35.90 -4.40 -55.00
C VAL A 2 35.31 -3.49 -53.93
N ARG A 3 34.02 -3.16 -54.01
CA ARG A 3 33.29 -2.41 -52.99
C ARG A 3 32.76 -3.38 -51.95
N SER A 4 33.29 -3.33 -50.73
CA SER A 4 32.74 -4.04 -49.56
C SER A 4 31.59 -3.22 -48.99
N THR A 5 30.41 -3.79 -48.98
CA THR A 5 29.23 -3.23 -48.32
C THR A 5 29.19 -3.74 -46.87
N LEU A 6 29.39 -2.84 -45.89
CA LEU A 6 29.18 -3.15 -44.47
C LEU A 6 27.66 -3.15 -44.19
N VAL A 7 27.14 -4.27 -43.78
CA VAL A 7 25.78 -4.39 -43.23
C VAL A 7 25.86 -4.20 -41.72
N PHE A 8 25.32 -3.10 -41.22
CA PHE A 8 25.11 -2.90 -39.77
C PHE A 8 23.87 -3.67 -39.36
N ALA A 9 24.06 -4.72 -38.56
CA ALA A 9 22.97 -5.38 -37.86
C ALA A 9 22.60 -4.55 -36.63
N THR A 10 21.47 -3.86 -36.66
CA THR A 10 20.86 -3.23 -35.50
C THR A 10 20.16 -4.30 -34.68
N THR A 11 20.79 -4.78 -33.60
CA THR A 11 20.15 -5.56 -32.56
C THR A 11 19.19 -4.66 -31.82
N GLY A 12 17.93 -4.63 -32.21
CA GLY A 12 16.86 -4.02 -31.47
C GLY A 12 16.64 -4.80 -30.15
N LEU A 13 17.01 -4.18 -29.04
CA LEU A 13 16.64 -4.68 -27.71
C LEU A 13 15.12 -4.47 -27.56
N LEU A 14 14.33 -5.52 -27.82
CA LEU A 14 12.92 -5.55 -27.44
C LEU A 14 12.87 -5.52 -25.89
N LEU A 15 12.57 -4.35 -25.34
CA LEU A 15 12.10 -4.25 -23.96
C LEU A 15 10.78 -5.04 -23.90
N ALA A 16 10.84 -6.24 -23.37
CA ALA A 16 9.64 -6.97 -22.99
C ALA A 16 8.89 -6.13 -21.96
N VAL A 17 7.76 -5.56 -22.35
CA VAL A 17 6.79 -4.99 -21.42
C VAL A 17 6.38 -6.15 -20.51
N GLY A 18 6.86 -6.12 -19.27
CA GLY A 18 6.62 -7.17 -18.30
C GLY A 18 5.11 -7.27 -18.04
N VAL A 19 4.50 -8.33 -18.53
CA VAL A 19 3.18 -8.74 -18.05
C VAL A 19 3.38 -9.09 -16.58
N GLY A 20 2.71 -8.36 -15.68
CA GLY A 20 2.78 -8.64 -14.25
C GLY A 20 2.51 -10.13 -13.98
N ALA A 21 3.17 -10.70 -12.99
CA ALA A 21 3.00 -12.11 -12.66
C ALA A 21 1.53 -12.42 -12.39
N ALA A 22 1.05 -13.57 -12.90
CA ALA A 22 -0.29 -14.04 -12.58
C ALA A 22 -0.41 -14.26 -11.05
N PRO A 23 -1.58 -13.96 -10.46
CA PRO A 23 -1.79 -14.20 -9.04
C PRO A 23 -1.70 -15.69 -8.71
N LEU A 24 -1.15 -15.99 -7.54
CA LEU A 24 -1.26 -17.31 -6.94
C LEU A 24 -2.64 -17.47 -6.27
N SER A 25 -2.96 -18.68 -5.82
CA SER A 25 -4.20 -18.92 -5.07
C SER A 25 -4.25 -18.06 -3.81
N PRO A 26 -5.41 -17.46 -3.49
CA PRO A 26 -5.61 -16.74 -2.24
C PRO A 26 -5.31 -17.61 -1.01
N VAL A 27 -4.75 -16.99 0.02
CA VAL A 27 -4.46 -17.63 1.31
C VAL A 27 -5.41 -17.08 2.35
N GLU A 28 -6.14 -17.99 2.99
CA GLU A 28 -7.02 -17.66 4.12
C GLU A 28 -6.19 -17.15 5.30
N LEU A 29 -6.61 -16.02 5.89
CA LEU A 29 -5.91 -15.44 7.03
C LEU A 29 -6.25 -16.15 8.34
N PHE A 30 -7.48 -16.64 8.48
CA PHE A 30 -7.96 -17.34 9.66
C PHE A 30 -8.55 -18.68 9.26
N PRO A 31 -8.52 -19.69 10.15
CA PRO A 31 -9.25 -20.94 9.90
C PRO A 31 -10.74 -20.70 9.68
N ALA A 32 -11.37 -21.51 8.84
CA ALA A 32 -12.80 -21.43 8.56
C ALA A 32 -13.61 -21.41 9.86
N GLY A 33 -14.52 -20.45 10.00
CA GLY A 33 -15.36 -20.27 11.17
C GLY A 33 -14.67 -19.69 12.41
N ALA A 34 -13.36 -19.37 12.33
CA ALA A 34 -12.58 -18.84 13.45
C ALA A 34 -12.09 -17.39 13.24
N VAL A 35 -12.76 -16.62 12.37
CA VAL A 35 -12.44 -15.21 12.14
C VAL A 35 -12.82 -14.40 13.38
N PRO A 36 -11.87 -13.70 14.04
CA PRO A 36 -12.11 -13.05 15.31
C PRO A 36 -13.20 -11.98 15.25
N GLY A 37 -14.25 -12.13 16.05
CA GLY A 37 -15.36 -11.17 16.12
C GLY A 37 -16.33 -11.22 14.96
N GLU A 38 -16.19 -12.15 14.05
CA GLU A 38 -17.18 -12.39 13.01
C GLU A 38 -18.34 -13.24 13.57
N VAL A 39 -19.55 -12.82 13.25
CA VAL A 39 -20.76 -13.58 13.61
C VAL A 39 -21.30 -14.21 12.33
N PRO A 40 -21.36 -15.55 12.24
CA PRO A 40 -21.87 -16.23 11.06
C PRO A 40 -23.25 -15.71 10.65
N GLY A 41 -23.44 -15.37 9.38
CA GLY A 41 -24.71 -14.87 8.86
C GLY A 41 -25.08 -13.44 9.20
N ALA A 42 -24.29 -12.71 10.01
CA ALA A 42 -24.54 -11.29 10.32
C ALA A 42 -24.40 -10.39 9.09
N ILE A 43 -23.66 -10.83 8.10
CA ILE A 43 -23.48 -10.17 6.80
C ILE A 43 -23.93 -11.14 5.73
N GLY A 44 -24.58 -10.63 4.71
CA GLY A 44 -24.97 -11.44 3.53
C GLY A 44 -23.75 -12.03 2.80
N PRO A 45 -23.96 -12.88 1.82
CA PRO A 45 -22.89 -13.52 1.07
C PRO A 45 -21.99 -12.48 0.38
N GLU A 46 -20.73 -12.83 0.21
CA GLU A 46 -19.75 -12.07 -0.57
C GLU A 46 -20.21 -12.01 -2.04
N TYR A 47 -20.13 -10.82 -2.67
CA TYR A 47 -20.52 -10.64 -4.06
C TYR A 47 -19.74 -9.54 -4.76
N TRP A 48 -19.62 -9.67 -6.08
CA TRP A 48 -19.01 -8.69 -6.96
C TRP A 48 -20.05 -7.68 -7.47
N ASN A 49 -19.70 -6.40 -7.44
CA ASN A 49 -20.50 -5.30 -7.98
C ASN A 49 -19.62 -4.47 -8.92
N ASN A 50 -19.44 -4.96 -10.14
CA ASN A 50 -18.57 -4.34 -11.11
C ASN A 50 -19.24 -3.09 -11.73
N ARG A 51 -18.42 -2.10 -12.08
CA ARG A 51 -18.86 -0.86 -12.72
C ARG A 51 -17.92 -0.49 -13.85
N THR A 52 -18.47 0.06 -14.93
CA THR A 52 -17.69 0.68 -16.00
C THR A 52 -17.58 2.16 -15.73
N THR A 53 -16.38 2.73 -15.73
CA THR A 53 -16.15 4.17 -15.59
C THR A 53 -16.36 4.90 -16.92
N GLY A 54 -16.42 6.23 -16.89
CA GLY A 54 -16.65 7.05 -18.09
C GLY A 54 -15.64 6.86 -19.21
N ASN A 55 -14.40 6.46 -18.90
CA ASN A 55 -13.34 6.11 -19.86
C ASN A 55 -13.30 4.61 -20.21
N LYS A 56 -14.37 3.87 -19.90
CA LYS A 56 -14.53 2.42 -20.14
C LYS A 56 -13.61 1.52 -19.30
N TYR A 57 -12.98 2.04 -18.23
CA TYR A 57 -12.25 1.20 -17.29
C TYR A 57 -13.26 0.38 -16.45
N GLU A 58 -13.06 -0.93 -16.42
CA GLU A 58 -13.88 -1.86 -15.65
C GLU A 58 -13.40 -1.92 -14.21
N LEU A 59 -14.15 -1.29 -13.30
CA LEU A 59 -13.85 -1.30 -11.86
C LEU A 59 -14.52 -2.52 -11.21
N THR A 60 -13.71 -3.42 -10.64
CA THR A 60 -14.19 -4.57 -9.90
C THR A 60 -14.30 -4.27 -8.41
N ILE A 61 -15.50 -4.36 -7.89
CA ILE A 61 -15.82 -4.03 -6.50
C ILE A 61 -16.31 -5.28 -5.79
N LEU A 62 -15.70 -5.61 -4.67
CA LEU A 62 -16.08 -6.72 -3.80
C LEU A 62 -16.78 -6.21 -2.55
N LYS A 63 -17.87 -6.86 -2.14
CA LYS A 63 -18.69 -6.51 -0.97
C LYS A 63 -18.92 -7.72 -0.07
N ASN A 64 -19.31 -7.43 1.18
CA ASN A 64 -19.70 -8.43 2.17
C ASN A 64 -18.61 -9.45 2.51
N VAL A 65 -17.38 -8.99 2.65
CA VAL A 65 -16.26 -9.84 3.03
C VAL A 65 -16.34 -10.18 4.52
N SER A 66 -16.49 -11.45 4.85
CA SER A 66 -16.43 -12.00 6.21
C SER A 66 -15.26 -12.98 6.42
N ALA A 67 -14.71 -13.52 5.31
CA ALA A 67 -13.54 -14.39 5.29
C ALA A 67 -12.35 -13.66 4.62
N PRO A 68 -11.47 -13.03 5.41
CA PRO A 68 -10.35 -12.26 4.86
C PRO A 68 -9.27 -13.18 4.30
N THR A 69 -8.70 -12.79 3.15
CA THR A 69 -7.61 -13.52 2.46
C THR A 69 -6.53 -12.57 1.99
N VAL A 70 -5.38 -13.12 1.66
CA VAL A 70 -4.32 -12.41 0.94
C VAL A 70 -3.98 -13.13 -0.35
N THR A 71 -3.93 -12.42 -1.48
CA THR A 71 -3.61 -12.98 -2.80
C THR A 71 -2.19 -12.58 -3.20
N PRO A 72 -1.25 -13.53 -3.35
CA PRO A 72 0.13 -13.23 -3.73
C PRO A 72 0.26 -12.90 -5.22
N TYR A 73 1.05 -11.86 -5.54
CA TYR A 73 1.56 -11.45 -6.85
C TYR A 73 3.08 -11.34 -6.72
N LEU A 74 3.81 -12.39 -7.08
CA LEU A 74 5.25 -12.43 -6.86
C LEU A 74 6.00 -11.70 -7.97
N ALA A 75 6.97 -10.86 -7.62
CA ALA A 75 7.78 -10.15 -8.59
C ALA A 75 8.69 -11.11 -9.35
N ALA A 76 8.72 -11.00 -10.68
CA ALA A 76 9.63 -11.78 -11.51
C ALA A 76 11.09 -11.39 -11.21
N GLY A 77 11.99 -12.38 -11.26
CA GLY A 77 13.43 -12.16 -11.10
C GLY A 77 13.93 -11.97 -9.66
N CYS A 78 13.06 -12.03 -8.68
CA CYS A 78 13.48 -12.07 -7.29
C CYS A 78 13.74 -13.51 -6.85
N ALA A 79 15.01 -13.91 -6.80
CA ALA A 79 15.40 -15.28 -6.49
C ALA A 79 15.44 -15.57 -4.97
N ALA A 80 15.69 -14.54 -4.13
CA ALA A 80 15.73 -14.66 -2.67
C ALA A 80 15.69 -13.28 -1.99
N ASN A 81 15.23 -13.24 -0.74
CA ASN A 81 15.20 -12.04 0.11
C ASN A 81 14.43 -10.86 -0.53
N CYS A 82 13.32 -11.16 -1.17
CA CYS A 82 12.48 -10.18 -1.84
C CYS A 82 11.79 -9.26 -0.85
N THR A 83 11.72 -7.99 -1.19
CA THR A 83 10.81 -7.06 -0.52
C THR A 83 9.38 -7.41 -0.89
N ALA A 84 8.48 -7.33 0.09
CA ALA A 84 7.06 -7.52 -0.14
C ALA A 84 6.25 -6.31 0.35
N VAL A 85 5.05 -6.15 -0.21
CA VAL A 85 4.06 -5.17 0.24
C VAL A 85 2.68 -5.80 0.31
N VAL A 86 2.00 -5.66 1.45
CA VAL A 86 0.57 -5.93 1.56
C VAL A 86 -0.17 -4.70 1.01
N ILE A 87 -1.14 -4.90 0.13
CA ILE A 87 -1.93 -3.84 -0.49
C ILE A 87 -3.37 -3.93 0.00
N ALA A 88 -3.85 -2.88 0.66
CA ALA A 88 -5.23 -2.75 1.13
C ALA A 88 -6.01 -1.82 0.19
N PRO A 89 -6.93 -2.34 -0.65
CA PRO A 89 -7.80 -1.51 -1.48
C PRO A 89 -8.69 -0.59 -0.65
N GLY A 90 -9.13 0.54 -1.22
CA GLY A 90 -10.13 1.41 -0.62
C GLY A 90 -11.57 0.96 -0.90
N GLY A 91 -12.52 1.82 -0.50
CA GLY A 91 -13.94 1.60 -0.65
C GLY A 91 -14.73 1.95 0.60
N ALA A 92 -14.26 2.97 1.35
CA ALA A 92 -14.91 3.54 2.54
C ALA A 92 -15.22 2.51 3.65
N TYR A 93 -14.46 1.42 3.73
CA TYR A 93 -14.75 0.26 4.59
C TYR A 93 -16.13 -0.39 4.35
N MET A 94 -16.78 -0.10 3.23
CA MET A 94 -18.07 -0.67 2.83
C MET A 94 -17.91 -1.71 1.72
N GLN A 95 -16.82 -1.62 0.97
CA GLN A 95 -16.48 -2.43 -0.19
C GLN A 95 -14.97 -2.38 -0.47
N LEU A 96 -14.49 -3.15 -1.44
CA LEU A 96 -13.08 -3.17 -1.86
C LEU A 96 -12.97 -2.95 -3.37
N ALA A 97 -12.18 -1.97 -3.81
CA ALA A 97 -11.86 -1.69 -5.21
C ALA A 97 -10.71 -2.62 -5.67
N MET A 98 -11.03 -3.91 -5.92
CA MET A 98 -10.07 -5.00 -5.98
C MET A 98 -9.06 -4.94 -7.14
N ASN A 99 -9.43 -4.35 -8.28
CA ASN A 99 -8.46 -4.16 -9.36
C ASN A 99 -7.73 -2.82 -9.26
N MET A 100 -8.45 -1.69 -9.31
CA MET A 100 -7.87 -0.34 -9.39
C MET A 100 -6.87 -0.04 -8.24
N GLU A 101 -7.19 -0.50 -7.05
CA GLU A 101 -6.40 -0.28 -5.83
C GLU A 101 -5.82 -1.60 -5.26
N GLY A 102 -5.93 -2.68 -6.02
CA GLY A 102 -5.43 -4.00 -5.68
C GLY A 102 -4.54 -4.60 -6.76
N SER A 103 -5.11 -5.38 -7.72
CA SER A 103 -4.32 -6.14 -8.70
C SER A 103 -3.49 -5.26 -9.64
N ASP A 104 -3.99 -4.10 -10.06
CA ASP A 104 -3.24 -3.21 -10.94
C ASP A 104 -2.04 -2.60 -10.21
N VAL A 105 -2.26 -2.24 -8.95
CA VAL A 105 -1.19 -1.76 -8.07
C VAL A 105 -0.18 -2.87 -7.79
N ALA A 106 -0.63 -4.12 -7.60
CA ALA A 106 0.26 -5.27 -7.42
C ALA A 106 1.17 -5.46 -8.63
N ALA A 107 0.62 -5.37 -9.84
CA ALA A 107 1.41 -5.42 -11.08
C ALA A 107 2.46 -4.29 -11.11
N ARG A 108 2.07 -3.08 -10.70
CA ARG A 108 3.02 -1.95 -10.65
C ARG A 108 4.15 -2.15 -9.63
N PHE A 109 3.88 -2.73 -8.45
CA PHE A 109 4.94 -3.09 -7.51
C PHE A 109 5.84 -4.21 -8.04
N ASN A 110 5.28 -5.18 -8.77
CA ASN A 110 6.09 -6.23 -9.41
C ASN A 110 7.09 -5.65 -10.43
N GLU A 111 6.72 -4.63 -11.21
CA GLU A 111 7.63 -3.90 -12.10
C GLU A 111 8.79 -3.22 -11.33
N MET A 112 8.57 -2.85 -10.08
CA MET A 112 9.60 -2.29 -9.20
C MET A 112 10.48 -3.38 -8.54
N GLY A 113 10.24 -4.67 -8.81
CA GLY A 113 10.92 -5.78 -8.17
C GLY A 113 10.43 -6.06 -6.74
N VAL A 114 9.24 -5.60 -6.39
CA VAL A 114 8.60 -5.80 -5.08
C VAL A 114 7.44 -6.79 -5.22
N SER A 115 7.44 -7.88 -4.49
CA SER A 115 6.32 -8.82 -4.44
C SER A 115 5.13 -8.19 -3.73
N ALA A 116 3.93 -8.34 -4.28
CA ALA A 116 2.72 -7.72 -3.75
C ALA A 116 1.71 -8.75 -3.28
N PHE A 117 0.95 -8.39 -2.26
CA PHE A 117 -0.03 -9.26 -1.62
C PHE A 117 -1.31 -8.47 -1.41
N VAL A 118 -2.32 -8.70 -2.27
CA VAL A 118 -3.59 -7.97 -2.20
C VAL A 118 -4.43 -8.51 -1.06
N LEU A 119 -4.75 -7.66 -0.11
CA LEU A 119 -5.52 -7.98 1.08
C LEU A 119 -7.02 -7.79 0.82
N LYS A 120 -7.77 -8.88 0.83
CA LYS A 120 -9.22 -8.90 0.92
C LYS A 120 -9.59 -8.83 2.40
N TYR A 121 -9.73 -7.64 2.95
CA TYR A 121 -10.07 -7.44 4.36
C TYR A 121 -11.57 -7.32 4.58
N ARG A 122 -12.03 -7.52 5.82
CA ARG A 122 -13.45 -7.55 6.19
C ARG A 122 -14.16 -6.23 5.92
N VAL A 123 -15.23 -6.27 5.14
CA VAL A 123 -16.18 -5.19 4.85
C VAL A 123 -17.61 -5.75 4.79
N PRO A 124 -18.67 -4.97 5.09
CA PRO A 124 -18.64 -3.61 5.61
C PRO A 124 -17.99 -3.53 6.99
N GLN A 125 -17.61 -2.31 7.39
CA GLN A 125 -17.07 -2.07 8.71
C GLN A 125 -17.96 -2.63 9.82
N ARG A 126 -17.33 -3.25 10.82
CA ARG A 126 -17.98 -3.67 12.06
C ARG A 126 -18.03 -2.49 13.03
N PRO A 127 -19.15 -2.24 13.71
CA PRO A 127 -19.23 -1.20 14.72
C PRO A 127 -18.15 -1.37 15.78
N ALA A 128 -17.62 -0.26 16.28
CA ALA A 128 -16.76 -0.28 17.46
C ALA A 128 -17.52 -0.84 18.65
N GLN A 129 -16.82 -1.57 19.52
CA GLN A 129 -17.38 -2.24 20.69
C GLN A 129 -16.64 -1.75 21.95
N PRO A 130 -17.06 -0.62 22.53
CA PRO A 130 -16.42 -0.08 23.73
C PRO A 130 -16.33 -1.12 24.86
N GLY A 131 -15.13 -1.25 25.45
CA GLY A 131 -14.88 -2.21 26.53
C GLY A 131 -14.61 -3.65 26.04
N VAL A 132 -14.60 -3.90 24.73
CA VAL A 132 -14.20 -5.19 24.17
C VAL A 132 -12.77 -5.08 23.64
N PRO A 133 -11.78 -5.71 24.29
CA PRO A 133 -10.37 -5.59 23.92
C PRO A 133 -10.13 -5.84 22.43
N GLY A 134 -9.47 -4.88 21.76
CA GLY A 134 -9.15 -4.95 20.35
C GLY A 134 -10.29 -4.63 19.38
N ARG A 135 -11.43 -4.12 19.89
CA ARG A 135 -12.60 -3.74 19.08
C ARG A 135 -13.11 -2.33 19.39
N GLU A 136 -12.39 -1.57 20.18
CA GLU A 136 -12.83 -0.26 20.72
C GLU A 136 -12.81 0.84 19.66
N THR A 137 -11.98 0.72 18.63
CA THR A 137 -11.75 1.79 17.68
C THR A 137 -12.41 1.52 16.31
N PHE A 138 -12.53 2.58 15.52
CA PHE A 138 -12.92 2.49 14.13
C PHE A 138 -11.94 1.62 13.35
N GLY A 139 -12.44 0.77 12.44
CA GLY A 139 -11.59 -0.08 11.58
C GLY A 139 -10.91 -1.26 12.31
N TRP A 140 -11.38 -1.66 13.50
CA TRP A 140 -10.79 -2.73 14.29
C TRP A 140 -10.71 -4.08 13.55
N ALA A 141 -11.76 -4.46 12.79
CA ALA A 141 -11.76 -5.73 12.08
C ALA A 141 -10.76 -5.75 10.91
N PRO A 142 -10.71 -4.72 10.03
CA PRO A 142 -9.62 -4.57 9.07
C PRO A 142 -8.21 -4.53 9.69
N LEU A 143 -8.04 -3.90 10.88
CA LEU A 143 -6.75 -3.90 11.59
C LEU A 143 -6.31 -5.32 11.95
N GLN A 144 -7.21 -6.14 12.50
CA GLN A 144 -6.93 -7.55 12.82
C GLN A 144 -6.50 -8.32 11.57
N ASP A 145 -7.17 -8.09 10.43
CA ASP A 145 -6.83 -8.72 9.16
C ASP A 145 -5.45 -8.27 8.66
N ALA A 146 -5.10 -6.99 8.79
CA ALA A 146 -3.79 -6.45 8.45
C ALA A 146 -2.68 -7.01 9.35
N GLN A 147 -2.91 -7.05 10.68
CA GLN A 147 -1.97 -7.65 11.63
C GLN A 147 -1.73 -9.13 11.32
N ARG A 148 -2.80 -9.87 10.99
CA ARG A 148 -2.71 -11.28 10.63
C ARG A 148 -1.98 -11.49 9.31
N ALA A 149 -2.28 -10.70 8.28
CA ALA A 149 -1.60 -10.77 6.99
C ALA A 149 -0.08 -10.61 7.14
N LEU A 150 0.38 -9.61 7.87
CA LEU A 150 1.82 -9.40 8.11
C LEU A 150 2.47 -10.58 8.83
N GLY A 151 1.80 -11.17 9.82
CA GLY A 151 2.28 -12.38 10.49
C GLY A 151 2.36 -13.59 9.56
N VAL A 152 1.31 -13.82 8.76
CA VAL A 152 1.25 -14.92 7.77
C VAL A 152 2.35 -14.76 6.70
N LEU A 153 2.56 -13.55 6.18
CA LEU A 153 3.63 -13.31 5.20
C LEU A 153 5.00 -13.63 5.80
N ARG A 154 5.27 -13.23 7.04
CA ARG A 154 6.53 -13.55 7.73
C ARG A 154 6.68 -15.05 7.98
N ALA A 155 5.63 -15.72 8.39
CA ALA A 155 5.65 -17.18 8.63
C ALA A 155 5.91 -17.98 7.35
N ARG A 156 5.43 -17.48 6.21
CA ARG A 156 5.58 -18.12 4.89
C ARG A 156 6.64 -17.45 4.01
N ALA A 157 7.51 -16.62 4.57
CA ALA A 157 8.48 -15.86 3.81
C ALA A 157 9.38 -16.73 2.94
N ALA A 158 9.83 -17.88 3.45
CA ALA A 158 10.66 -18.83 2.69
C ALA A 158 9.93 -19.43 1.46
N GLU A 159 8.62 -19.67 1.56
CA GLU A 159 7.81 -20.20 0.46
C GLU A 159 7.74 -19.23 -0.73
N TRP A 160 7.76 -17.94 -0.45
CA TRP A 160 7.64 -16.88 -1.45
C TRP A 160 8.96 -16.14 -1.71
N ASN A 161 10.09 -16.68 -1.24
CA ASN A 161 11.42 -16.07 -1.34
C ASN A 161 11.50 -14.64 -0.77
N LEU A 162 10.72 -14.32 0.27
CA LEU A 162 10.69 -13.01 0.90
C LEU A 162 11.78 -12.88 1.98
N ASP A 163 12.20 -11.64 2.22
CA ASP A 163 12.90 -11.26 3.44
C ASP A 163 11.84 -10.87 4.50
N PRO A 164 11.71 -11.60 5.62
CA PRO A 164 10.74 -11.29 6.67
C PRO A 164 10.95 -9.91 7.34
N ALA A 165 12.11 -9.28 7.15
CA ALA A 165 12.44 -7.94 7.65
C ALA A 165 12.17 -6.84 6.59
N ARG A 166 11.55 -7.17 5.45
CA ARG A 166 11.31 -6.25 4.32
C ARG A 166 9.87 -6.35 3.80
N ILE A 167 8.90 -6.36 4.72
CA ILE A 167 7.47 -6.48 4.41
C ILE A 167 6.75 -5.20 4.83
N GLY A 168 6.32 -4.43 3.85
CA GLY A 168 5.59 -3.17 4.06
C GLY A 168 4.09 -3.31 3.90
N PHE A 169 3.40 -2.17 4.05
CA PHE A 169 1.95 -2.08 3.90
C PHE A 169 1.58 -0.83 3.09
N ALA A 170 0.88 -0.99 2.00
CA ALA A 170 0.31 0.08 1.19
C ALA A 170 -1.21 0.05 1.26
N GLY A 171 -1.85 1.20 1.18
CA GLY A 171 -3.31 1.22 1.17
C GLY A 171 -3.86 2.51 0.59
N PHE A 172 -5.09 2.46 0.13
CA PHE A 172 -5.77 3.50 -0.64
C PHE A 172 -7.05 3.95 0.06
N SER A 173 -7.30 5.25 0.19
CA SER A 173 -8.53 5.75 0.80
C SER A 173 -8.76 5.13 2.21
N ALA A 174 -9.82 4.36 2.41
CA ALA A 174 -10.02 3.58 3.65
C ALA A 174 -8.87 2.58 3.90
N GLY A 175 -8.32 1.95 2.84
CA GLY A 175 -7.10 1.15 2.94
C GLY A 175 -5.87 2.00 3.29
N GLY A 176 -5.84 3.28 2.88
CA GLY A 176 -4.83 4.25 3.28
C GLY A 176 -4.92 4.60 4.78
N HIS A 177 -6.14 4.74 5.29
CA HIS A 177 -6.38 4.80 6.74
C HIS A 177 -5.86 3.54 7.42
N LEU A 178 -6.17 2.34 6.89
CA LEU A 178 -5.67 1.08 7.44
C LEU A 178 -4.14 1.00 7.42
N ALA A 179 -3.47 1.56 6.39
CA ALA A 179 -2.02 1.63 6.33
C ALA A 179 -1.43 2.54 7.43
N ALA A 180 -2.08 3.67 7.72
CA ALA A 180 -1.72 4.53 8.85
C ALA A 180 -2.01 3.85 10.19
N HIS A 181 -3.16 3.17 10.30
CA HIS A 181 -3.58 2.46 11.51
C HIS A 181 -2.60 1.34 11.86
N ILE A 182 -2.26 0.45 10.93
CA ILE A 182 -1.29 -0.63 11.19
C ILE A 182 0.14 -0.09 11.45
N ALA A 183 0.52 1.03 10.87
CA ALA A 183 1.80 1.68 11.13
C ALA A 183 1.92 2.22 12.56
N THR A 184 0.81 2.47 13.25
CA THR A 184 0.75 3.03 14.61
C THR A 184 0.22 2.06 15.66
N SER A 185 -0.43 0.94 15.24
CA SER A 185 -1.15 0.01 16.13
C SER A 185 -0.69 -1.45 15.96
N TRP A 186 0.63 -1.65 15.94
CA TRP A 186 1.26 -2.97 15.76
C TRP A 186 1.82 -3.56 17.08
N GLY A 187 1.93 -2.78 18.14
CA GLY A 187 2.61 -3.16 19.39
C GLY A 187 1.97 -4.33 20.15
N ALA A 188 0.68 -4.56 19.90
CA ALA A 188 -0.03 -5.73 20.40
C ALA A 188 -1.06 -6.18 19.37
N ARG A 189 -1.26 -7.51 19.25
CA ARG A 189 -2.34 -8.03 18.42
C ARG A 189 -3.68 -7.74 19.09
N THR A 190 -4.65 -7.37 18.28
CA THR A 190 -6.00 -6.98 18.72
C THR A 190 -7.01 -8.13 18.63
N TYR A 191 -6.50 -9.37 18.53
CA TYR A 191 -7.29 -10.61 18.50
C TYR A 191 -6.54 -11.75 19.22
N PRO A 192 -7.24 -12.79 19.68
CA PRO A 192 -6.62 -13.96 20.30
C PRO A 192 -5.66 -14.67 19.34
N ARG A 193 -4.54 -15.18 19.88
CA ARG A 193 -3.56 -15.95 19.11
C ARG A 193 -4.22 -17.14 18.40
N VAL A 194 -3.94 -17.30 17.10
CA VAL A 194 -4.46 -18.40 16.28
C VAL A 194 -3.41 -19.51 16.11
N ASP A 195 -2.21 -19.16 15.65
CA ASP A 195 -1.12 -20.11 15.39
C ASP A 195 0.26 -19.43 15.51
N ALA A 196 1.32 -20.11 15.06
CA ALA A 196 2.70 -19.62 15.12
C ALA A 196 2.96 -18.34 14.30
N ALA A 197 2.14 -18.03 13.30
CA ALA A 197 2.27 -16.77 12.56
C ALA A 197 1.97 -15.55 13.44
N ASP A 198 1.21 -15.75 14.52
CA ASP A 198 0.90 -14.69 15.48
C ASP A 198 2.00 -14.44 16.52
N ASP A 199 3.00 -15.30 16.59
CA ASP A 199 4.20 -15.10 17.40
C ASP A 199 5.21 -14.18 16.69
N LEU A 200 5.03 -13.94 15.38
CA LEU A 200 5.88 -13.08 14.57
C LEU A 200 5.40 -11.62 14.62
N PRO A 201 6.29 -10.64 14.42
CA PRO A 201 5.90 -9.22 14.42
C PRO A 201 4.82 -8.90 13.39
N CYS A 202 3.86 -8.07 13.75
CA CYS A 202 2.88 -7.49 12.81
C CYS A 202 3.16 -6.03 12.46
N ARG A 203 4.33 -5.49 12.84
CA ARG A 203 4.78 -4.16 12.44
C ARG A 203 5.21 -4.20 10.97
N PRO A 204 4.67 -3.32 10.09
CA PRO A 204 5.20 -3.20 8.75
C PRO A 204 6.61 -2.56 8.78
N ASP A 205 7.48 -2.90 7.80
CA ASP A 205 8.82 -2.35 7.71
C ASP A 205 8.83 -0.99 7.00
N PHE A 206 7.78 -0.69 6.24
CA PHE A 206 7.43 0.62 5.70
C PHE A 206 5.91 0.71 5.49
N ALA A 207 5.37 1.92 5.40
CA ALA A 207 3.96 2.13 5.08
C ALA A 207 3.76 3.20 4.00
N LEU A 208 2.78 2.96 3.12
CA LEU A 208 2.44 3.84 1.99
C LEU A 208 0.93 4.15 2.03
N PRO A 209 0.47 5.07 2.89
CA PRO A 209 -0.89 5.60 2.85
C PRO A 209 -1.08 6.49 1.61
N ILE A 210 -1.96 6.09 0.70
CA ILE A 210 -2.27 6.81 -0.53
C ILE A 210 -3.68 7.40 -0.38
N TYR A 211 -3.80 8.71 -0.46
CA TYR A 211 -5.02 9.50 -0.17
C TYR A 211 -5.80 8.94 1.03
N PRO A 212 -5.14 8.85 2.21
CA PRO A 212 -5.72 8.17 3.35
C PRO A 212 -6.93 8.92 3.89
N TRP A 213 -8.06 8.22 4.00
CA TRP A 213 -9.31 8.75 4.51
C TRP A 213 -9.34 8.76 6.04
N LYS A 214 -10.10 9.66 6.64
CA LYS A 214 -10.41 9.70 8.10
C LYS A 214 -9.19 9.73 9.03
N LEU A 215 -8.14 10.45 8.68
CA LEU A 215 -7.01 10.62 9.61
C LEU A 215 -7.29 11.64 10.72
N LEU A 216 -8.28 12.54 10.55
CA LEU A 216 -8.63 13.57 11.52
C LEU A 216 -9.75 13.11 12.45
N LEU A 217 -9.74 13.65 13.66
CA LEU A 217 -10.79 13.44 14.65
C LEU A 217 -12.14 13.93 14.10
N GLY A 218 -13.14 13.02 14.10
CA GLY A 218 -14.46 13.32 13.55
C GLY A 218 -14.53 13.44 12.03
N ASP A 219 -13.42 13.18 11.31
CA ASP A 219 -13.33 13.40 9.85
C ASP A 219 -13.61 14.86 9.45
N ASP A 220 -13.21 15.80 10.28
CA ASP A 220 -13.43 17.23 10.13
C ASP A 220 -12.16 17.91 9.61
N ALA A 221 -12.22 18.57 8.44
CA ALA A 221 -11.11 19.33 7.86
C ALA A 221 -10.58 20.44 8.78
N GLY A 222 -11.41 20.97 9.66
CA GLY A 222 -11.02 21.94 10.68
C GLY A 222 -10.31 21.33 11.90
N ALA A 223 -10.31 20.02 12.05
CA ALA A 223 -9.66 19.37 13.18
C ALA A 223 -8.14 19.45 13.07
N THR A 224 -7.50 19.68 14.21
CA THR A 224 -6.03 19.70 14.35
C THR A 224 -5.48 18.44 15.02
N GLN A 225 -6.37 17.52 15.42
CA GLN A 225 -6.03 16.27 16.08
C GLN A 225 -6.26 15.09 15.15
N LEU A 226 -5.35 14.13 15.23
CA LEU A 226 -5.55 12.85 14.56
C LEU A 226 -6.66 12.05 15.24
N ALA A 227 -7.32 11.22 14.47
CA ALA A 227 -8.24 10.21 14.99
C ALA A 227 -7.50 9.25 15.94
N PRO A 228 -8.14 8.79 17.04
CA PRO A 228 -7.49 8.01 18.08
C PRO A 228 -6.74 6.78 17.54
N GLU A 229 -7.31 6.11 16.56
CA GLU A 229 -6.77 4.87 15.97
C GLU A 229 -5.45 5.08 15.20
N VAL A 230 -5.16 6.30 14.75
CA VAL A 230 -3.93 6.63 14.01
C VAL A 230 -3.01 7.59 14.79
N SER A 231 -3.35 7.93 16.03
CA SER A 231 -2.64 8.95 16.83
C SER A 231 -1.41 8.43 17.56
N ASN A 232 -1.24 7.10 17.71
CA ASN A 232 -0.12 6.49 18.44
C ASN A 232 1.19 6.50 17.63
N VAL A 233 1.55 7.68 17.12
CA VAL A 233 2.81 7.90 16.39
C VAL A 233 3.98 7.97 17.36
N SER A 234 5.02 7.17 17.13
CA SER A 234 6.20 7.07 18.00
C SER A 234 7.50 6.92 17.21
N ALA A 235 8.63 6.93 17.88
CA ALA A 235 9.94 6.64 17.27
C ALA A 235 10.01 5.23 16.64
N ALA A 236 9.14 4.32 17.06
CA ALA A 236 9.05 2.96 16.53
C ALA A 236 8.06 2.83 15.35
N THR A 237 7.32 3.88 15.00
CA THR A 237 6.52 3.93 13.77
C THR A 237 7.45 3.74 12.56
N PRO A 238 7.12 2.86 11.58
CA PRO A 238 7.97 2.61 10.42
C PRO A 238 8.15 3.86 9.57
N PRO A 239 9.08 3.86 8.59
CA PRO A 239 9.11 4.87 7.53
C PRO A 239 7.77 4.94 6.81
N VAL A 240 7.25 6.15 6.58
CA VAL A 240 5.96 6.36 5.92
C VAL A 240 6.14 7.30 4.73
N MET A 241 5.58 6.95 3.57
CA MET A 241 5.41 7.88 2.46
C MET A 241 3.92 8.07 2.18
N ILE A 242 3.45 9.30 2.24
CA ILE A 242 2.07 9.69 1.97
C ILE A 242 2.00 10.35 0.58
N ALA A 243 0.98 10.01 -0.20
CA ALA A 243 0.63 10.69 -1.45
C ALA A 243 -0.83 11.16 -1.37
N GLN A 244 -1.09 12.44 -1.62
CA GLN A 244 -2.39 13.08 -1.41
C GLN A 244 -2.61 14.18 -2.45
N ASN A 245 -3.86 14.40 -2.87
CA ASN A 245 -4.25 15.57 -3.66
C ASN A 245 -4.81 16.67 -2.74
N GLU A 246 -4.50 17.93 -3.07
CA GLU A 246 -5.04 19.07 -2.34
C GLU A 246 -6.55 19.23 -2.57
N ASP A 247 -6.99 18.96 -3.81
CA ASP A 247 -8.38 19.07 -4.25
C ASP A 247 -9.24 17.83 -3.92
N ASP A 248 -8.79 16.95 -3.03
CA ASP A 248 -9.52 15.74 -2.66
C ASP A 248 -10.76 16.07 -1.81
N PRO A 249 -11.99 15.84 -2.33
CA PRO A 249 -13.22 16.20 -1.63
C PRO A 249 -13.64 15.17 -0.57
N CYS A 250 -12.94 14.02 -0.50
CA CYS A 250 -13.32 12.91 0.37
C CYS A 250 -12.32 12.66 1.50
N ALA A 251 -11.03 12.77 1.20
CA ALA A 251 -9.95 12.56 2.16
C ALA A 251 -9.19 13.88 2.34
N HIS A 252 -9.51 14.58 3.41
CA HIS A 252 -8.97 15.91 3.67
C HIS A 252 -7.44 15.90 3.74
N VAL A 253 -6.80 16.76 2.93
CA VAL A 253 -5.32 16.90 2.87
C VAL A 253 -4.72 17.23 4.23
N GLU A 254 -5.47 17.95 5.08
CA GLU A 254 -5.11 18.31 6.45
C GLU A 254 -4.80 17.07 7.30
N GLY A 255 -5.51 15.97 7.07
CA GLY A 255 -5.23 14.69 7.75
C GLY A 255 -3.84 14.16 7.42
N SER A 256 -3.46 14.19 6.16
CA SER A 256 -2.12 13.81 5.70
C SER A 256 -1.03 14.75 6.24
N LEU A 257 -1.29 16.05 6.29
CA LEU A 257 -0.40 17.05 6.88
C LEU A 257 -0.19 16.81 8.38
N GLN A 258 -1.28 16.59 9.14
CA GLN A 258 -1.20 16.34 10.58
C GLN A 258 -0.48 15.02 10.89
N PHE A 259 -0.76 13.96 10.15
CA PHE A 259 -0.10 12.67 10.34
C PHE A 259 1.41 12.79 10.05
N TYR A 260 1.78 13.42 8.95
CA TYR A 260 3.18 13.67 8.63
C TYR A 260 3.88 14.55 9.68
N TYR A 261 3.19 15.58 10.18
CA TYR A 261 3.72 16.43 11.24
C TYR A 261 4.03 15.64 12.51
N GLN A 262 3.14 14.74 12.92
CA GLN A 262 3.37 13.85 14.07
C GLN A 262 4.55 12.89 13.82
N LEU A 263 4.65 12.30 12.61
CA LEU A 263 5.81 11.50 12.22
C LEU A 263 7.12 12.25 12.36
N LYS A 264 7.17 13.49 11.92
CA LYS A 264 8.37 14.35 12.03
C LYS A 264 8.73 14.68 13.47
N ARG A 265 7.77 14.88 14.34
CA ARG A 265 8.00 15.17 15.76
C ARG A 265 8.45 13.96 16.56
N SER A 266 7.87 12.79 16.28
CA SER A 266 8.08 11.57 17.06
C SER A 266 9.33 10.80 16.65
N ALA A 267 9.77 10.91 15.39
CA ALA A 267 10.79 10.06 14.83
C ALA A 267 12.24 10.38 15.26
N GLY A 268 12.49 11.44 16.04
CA GLY A 268 13.84 11.74 16.53
C GLY A 268 14.95 11.73 15.45
N ARG A 269 14.64 12.06 14.20
CA ARG A 269 15.46 11.99 12.98
C ARG A 269 15.60 10.64 12.27
N LYS A 270 14.91 9.57 12.66
CA LYS A 270 14.92 8.29 11.92
C LYS A 270 13.60 7.55 12.10
N PRO A 271 13.09 6.87 11.07
CA PRO A 271 13.45 6.87 9.66
C PRO A 271 12.83 8.03 8.87
N ALA A 272 13.38 8.32 7.69
CA ALA A 272 12.89 9.39 6.83
C ALA A 272 11.47 9.04 6.33
N SER A 273 10.48 9.85 6.69
CA SER A 273 9.15 9.81 6.08
C SER A 273 9.04 10.88 5.00
N ALA A 274 8.17 10.66 4.01
CA ALA A 274 7.92 11.57 2.90
C ALA A 274 6.43 11.92 2.80
N LEU A 275 6.14 13.12 2.34
CA LEU A 275 4.79 13.58 2.02
C LEU A 275 4.82 14.23 0.64
N HIS A 276 3.97 13.74 -0.27
CA HIS A 276 3.76 14.28 -1.59
C HIS A 276 2.33 14.80 -1.70
N ILE A 277 2.18 16.12 -1.86
CA ILE A 277 0.90 16.77 -2.11
C ILE A 277 0.90 17.24 -3.56
N PHE A 278 -0.15 16.86 -4.29
CA PHE A 278 -0.36 17.24 -5.68
C PHE A 278 -1.53 18.20 -5.77
N PRO A 279 -1.50 19.20 -6.66
CA PRO A 279 -2.51 20.25 -6.69
C PRO A 279 -3.88 19.76 -7.13
N THR A 280 -3.93 18.74 -8.00
CA THR A 280 -5.20 18.25 -8.58
C THR A 280 -5.17 16.74 -8.82
N GLY A 281 -6.37 16.14 -8.89
CA GLY A 281 -6.57 14.72 -9.17
C GLY A 281 -7.76 14.13 -8.40
N GLY A 282 -8.32 14.87 -7.46
CA GLY A 282 -9.47 14.44 -6.64
C GLY A 282 -9.17 13.21 -5.79
N HIS A 283 -10.19 12.41 -5.54
CA HIS A 283 -10.14 11.20 -4.75
C HIS A 283 -10.18 9.92 -5.61
N GLY A 284 -9.54 8.84 -5.13
CA GLY A 284 -9.67 7.53 -5.76
C GLY A 284 -8.95 7.42 -7.11
N PHE A 285 -7.81 8.09 -7.27
CA PHE A 285 -7.07 8.10 -8.54
C PHE A 285 -6.34 6.79 -8.84
N GLY A 286 -6.08 5.90 -7.87
CA GLY A 286 -5.37 4.63 -8.10
C GLY A 286 -4.05 4.82 -8.84
N LEU A 287 -3.91 4.20 -9.99
CA LEU A 287 -2.83 4.44 -10.96
C LEU A 287 -3.27 5.36 -12.11
N CYS A 288 -4.35 6.11 -11.94
CA CYS A 288 -4.98 6.99 -12.95
C CYS A 288 -5.56 6.28 -14.19
N GLN A 289 -5.75 4.95 -14.17
CA GLN A 289 -6.34 4.23 -15.32
C GLN A 289 -7.78 4.67 -15.62
N SER A 290 -8.49 5.16 -14.61
CA SER A 290 -9.86 5.67 -14.76
C SER A 290 -9.94 7.12 -15.21
N SER A 291 -8.81 7.82 -15.40
CA SER A 291 -8.74 9.19 -15.88
C SER A 291 -8.41 9.26 -17.37
N THR A 292 -9.00 10.21 -18.07
CA THR A 292 -8.62 10.58 -19.46
C THR A 292 -7.61 11.72 -19.50
N VAL A 293 -7.33 12.33 -18.34
CA VAL A 293 -6.42 13.47 -18.19
C VAL A 293 -5.27 13.04 -17.28
N TYR A 294 -4.04 13.39 -17.66
CA TYR A 294 -2.89 13.20 -16.79
C TYR A 294 -2.94 14.21 -15.64
N HIS A 295 -2.77 13.70 -14.42
CA HIS A 295 -2.56 14.49 -13.21
C HIS A 295 -1.19 14.14 -12.61
N GLN A 296 -0.54 15.09 -11.95
CA GLN A 296 0.77 14.84 -11.32
C GLN A 296 0.72 13.74 -10.26
N CYS A 297 -0.44 13.51 -9.64
CA CYS A 297 -0.62 12.42 -8.70
C CYS A 297 -0.41 11.03 -9.33
N CYS A 298 -0.52 10.90 -10.66
CA CYS A 298 -0.26 9.65 -11.38
C CYS A 298 1.20 9.19 -11.26
N ASP A 299 2.10 10.08 -10.85
CA ASP A 299 3.52 9.78 -10.61
C ASP A 299 3.81 9.25 -9.19
N TRP A 300 2.81 9.12 -8.33
CA TRP A 300 3.03 8.59 -6.98
C TRP A 300 3.78 7.26 -6.96
N PRO A 301 3.60 6.32 -7.92
CA PRO A 301 4.36 5.07 -7.92
C PRO A 301 5.86 5.28 -8.11
N LEU A 302 6.26 6.26 -8.91
CA LEU A 302 7.67 6.64 -9.07
C LEU A 302 8.23 7.21 -7.77
N ASN A 303 7.45 8.03 -7.06
CA ASN A 303 7.83 8.55 -5.75
C ASN A 303 7.97 7.41 -4.72
N ALA A 304 7.05 6.44 -4.74
CA ALA A 304 7.13 5.24 -3.90
C ALA A 304 8.39 4.41 -4.22
N GLN A 305 8.70 4.20 -5.50
CA GLN A 305 9.91 3.49 -5.91
C GLN A 305 11.18 4.17 -5.39
N ARG A 306 11.28 5.49 -5.55
CA ARG A 306 12.43 6.27 -5.05
C ARG A 306 12.53 6.20 -3.52
N PHE A 307 11.41 6.27 -2.83
CA PHE A 307 11.34 6.14 -1.38
C PHE A 307 11.84 4.75 -0.93
N LEU A 308 11.35 3.68 -1.56
CA LEU A 308 11.79 2.32 -1.27
C LEU A 308 13.26 2.08 -1.60
N GLN A 309 13.77 2.68 -2.66
CA GLN A 309 15.20 2.64 -3.02
C GLN A 309 16.07 3.34 -1.97
N ALA A 310 15.63 4.50 -1.46
CA ALA A 310 16.34 5.23 -0.41
C ALA A 310 16.41 4.43 0.91
N LEU A 311 15.40 3.58 1.17
CA LEU A 311 15.36 2.67 2.31
C LEU A 311 16.08 1.33 2.06
N GLY A 312 16.53 1.07 0.83
CA GLY A 312 17.13 -0.20 0.45
C GLY A 312 16.11 -1.33 0.22
N PHE A 313 14.82 -1.01 0.07
CA PHE A 313 13.73 -1.97 -0.13
C PHE A 313 13.37 -2.24 -1.61
N ALA A 314 13.90 -1.47 -2.54
CA ALA A 314 13.76 -1.72 -3.98
C ALA A 314 15.13 -1.65 -4.67
N PRO A 315 15.32 -2.36 -5.80
CA PRO A 315 16.51 -2.22 -6.60
C PRO A 315 16.73 -0.76 -7.01
N ARG A 316 17.97 -0.32 -7.01
CA ARG A 316 18.30 1.01 -7.54
C ARG A 316 18.03 1.01 -9.05
N LEU A 317 17.32 2.03 -9.53
CA LEU A 317 17.29 2.30 -10.97
C LEU A 317 18.73 2.50 -11.44
N PRO A 318 19.10 2.07 -12.67
CA PRO A 318 20.35 2.49 -13.25
C PRO A 318 20.44 4.01 -13.09
N THR A 319 21.49 4.47 -12.45
CA THR A 319 21.72 5.92 -12.35
C THR A 319 21.73 6.46 -13.76
N SER A 320 20.83 7.39 -14.08
CA SER A 320 21.02 8.24 -15.26
C SER A 320 22.44 8.77 -15.16
N PRO A 321 23.25 8.75 -16.24
CA PRO A 321 24.64 9.18 -16.17
C PRO A 321 24.81 10.65 -15.75
N CYS A 322 23.72 11.33 -15.40
CA CYS A 322 23.72 12.72 -14.99
C CYS A 322 23.29 12.86 -13.52
N THR A 323 24.17 12.59 -12.57
CA THR A 323 24.08 13.20 -11.24
C THR A 323 24.59 14.63 -11.39
N GLY A 324 23.68 15.56 -11.67
CA GLY A 324 24.06 16.97 -11.74
C GLY A 324 24.55 17.45 -10.37
N VAL A 325 25.82 17.74 -10.25
CA VAL A 325 26.34 18.47 -9.10
C VAL A 325 26.35 19.95 -9.48
N TYR A 326 25.58 20.76 -8.74
CA TYR A 326 25.66 22.20 -8.87
C TYR A 326 27.05 22.66 -8.38
N GLN A 327 27.81 23.26 -9.27
CA GLN A 327 29.07 23.89 -8.94
C GLN A 327 28.82 25.22 -8.25
N ALA A 328 29.81 25.72 -7.50
CA ALA A 328 29.69 27.00 -6.78
C ALA A 328 29.49 28.20 -7.74
N ASP A 329 29.76 28.06 -9.02
CA ASP A 329 29.55 29.04 -10.09
C ASP A 329 28.15 29.01 -10.71
N GLY A 330 27.24 28.13 -10.20
CA GLY A 330 25.88 27.95 -10.73
C GLY A 330 25.77 27.05 -11.96
N SER A 331 26.88 26.50 -12.45
CA SER A 331 26.86 25.51 -13.53
C SER A 331 26.50 24.12 -13.02
N MET A 332 25.90 23.28 -13.90
CA MET A 332 25.60 21.88 -13.61
C MET A 332 26.57 21.02 -14.40
N SER A 333 27.38 20.22 -13.72
CA SER A 333 28.23 19.21 -14.37
C SER A 333 27.57 17.82 -14.22
N CYS A 334 27.54 17.05 -15.30
CA CYS A 334 27.16 15.65 -15.31
C CYS A 334 28.45 14.81 -15.25
N HIS A 335 28.58 13.94 -14.24
CA HIS A 335 29.63 12.93 -14.13
C HIS A 335 29.06 11.54 -14.28
#